data_4dc2c9b370dab97a489139f8bc2dd652
#
_entry.id   4dc2c9b370dab97a489139f8bc2dd652
#
_cell.length_a   1.000
_cell.length_b   1.000
_cell.length_c   1.000
_cell.angle_alpha   90.00
_cell.angle_beta   90.00
_cell.angle_gamma   90.00
#
_symmetry.space_group_name_H-M   'P 1'
#
loop_
_entity.id
_entity.type
_entity.pdbx_description
1 polymer ?
#
loop_
_entity_poly.entity_id
_entity_poly.type
_entity_poly.pdbx_seq_one_letter_code
_entity_poly.pdbx_strand_id
1 'polypeptide(L)'
;MEFMITVKSSPECHDLITSAINLEMMTFRVNFGRRTIQENLRLISQINEISNGKAKIFVDLPGNKARTGNIPGAELYLKKGERLTLSLTEPSAEIDLGTMTFGLSRPELFGNVKTGSSVSFRDGAAIAQITEATPEKITCVVTRPGVICTSCGVVPVEGYVEYKTLSDIDVIILGMIPEYVFGINVSFADSAIIIRQVKSICRFDHINIIAKIESKIAVDNLIGINEASDGLILARGDLGNFYDEQSVINIAHKIVELRPFQAGPIIFATNYFTEPAKGLALSTSEQATIQEAFKLGVNTILVNETSSSQHWRQVLIAASNFKLNSLESSGLEC
;
A
#
# COMPACT_ATOMS: atom_id res chain seq x y z
N MET A 1 -9.42 6.26 17.92
CA MET A 1 -8.49 6.81 16.91
C MET A 1 -7.15 6.08 17.04
N GLU A 2 -6.66 5.47 15.97
CA GLU A 2 -5.43 4.68 15.98
C GLU A 2 -4.55 5.06 14.78
N PHE A 3 -3.22 5.03 14.96
CA PHE A 3 -2.25 5.19 13.88
C PHE A 3 -1.46 3.89 13.69
N MET A 4 -1.46 3.37 12.48
CA MET A 4 -0.68 2.19 12.10
C MET A 4 0.65 2.64 11.49
N ILE A 5 1.73 2.39 12.20
CA ILE A 5 3.07 2.88 11.85
C ILE A 5 3.77 1.89 10.91
N THR A 6 4.14 2.35 9.72
CA THR A 6 4.92 1.52 8.80
C THR A 6 6.37 1.47 9.22
N VAL A 7 6.91 0.26 9.36
CA VAL A 7 8.32 0.00 9.64
C VAL A 7 8.95 -0.73 8.46
N LYS A 8 10.22 -0.41 8.16
CA LYS A 8 11.06 -1.13 7.21
C LYS A 8 12.37 -1.53 7.87
N SER A 9 12.97 -2.61 7.42
CA SER A 9 14.33 -2.99 7.84
C SER A 9 15.32 -1.88 7.42
N SER A 10 15.90 -1.23 8.41
CA SER A 10 16.91 -0.16 8.28
C SER A 10 17.74 -0.11 9.57
N PRO A 11 18.93 0.51 9.58
CA PRO A 11 19.69 0.72 10.82
C PRO A 11 18.90 1.43 11.93
N GLU A 12 17.91 2.24 11.55
CA GLU A 12 17.12 3.07 12.46
C GLU A 12 15.81 2.39 12.92
N CYS A 13 15.51 1.18 12.44
CA CYS A 13 14.22 0.54 12.72
C CYS A 13 13.99 0.29 14.22
N HIS A 14 15.03 -0.06 14.98
CA HIS A 14 14.95 -0.24 16.43
C HIS A 14 14.53 1.06 17.13
N ASP A 15 15.16 2.18 16.79
CA ASP A 15 14.85 3.49 17.38
C ASP A 15 13.43 3.94 17.01
N LEU A 16 13.01 3.68 15.78
CA LEU A 16 11.65 3.99 15.30
C LEU A 16 10.62 3.21 16.11
N ILE A 17 10.79 1.88 16.25
CA ILE A 17 9.87 1.02 17.01
C ILE A 17 9.81 1.47 18.46
N THR A 18 10.96 1.66 19.11
CA THR A 18 11.05 2.10 20.51
C THR A 18 10.40 3.47 20.70
N SER A 19 10.66 4.42 19.80
CA SER A 19 10.05 5.76 19.87
C SER A 19 8.54 5.71 19.69
N ALA A 20 8.03 4.89 18.77
CA ALA A 20 6.59 4.73 18.57
C ALA A 20 5.91 4.14 19.82
N ILE A 21 6.50 3.09 20.43
CA ILE A 21 6.00 2.47 21.66
C ILE A 21 5.98 3.48 22.83
N ASN A 22 7.03 4.28 22.99
CA ASN A 22 7.10 5.34 24.02
C ASN A 22 6.03 6.43 23.83
N LEU A 23 5.52 6.60 22.62
CA LEU A 23 4.40 7.48 22.27
C LEU A 23 3.05 6.74 22.25
N GLU A 24 2.97 5.55 22.84
CA GLU A 24 1.76 4.71 22.93
C GLU A 24 1.16 4.34 21.55
N MET A 25 2.00 4.28 20.53
CA MET A 25 1.62 3.79 19.20
C MET A 25 2.00 2.31 19.09
N MET A 26 1.01 1.45 19.28
CA MET A 26 1.20 0.00 19.41
C MET A 26 0.79 -0.79 18.16
N THR A 27 0.44 -0.11 17.07
CA THR A 27 0.01 -0.75 15.82
C THR A 27 1.05 -0.52 14.74
N PHE A 28 1.61 -1.60 14.22
CA PHE A 28 2.71 -1.58 13.27
C PHE A 28 2.33 -2.32 11.97
N ARG A 29 2.89 -1.85 10.86
CA ARG A 29 2.77 -2.48 9.56
C ARG A 29 4.13 -2.81 8.98
N VAL A 30 4.29 -4.06 8.48
CA VAL A 30 5.45 -4.52 7.72
C VAL A 30 5.03 -4.90 6.30
N ASN A 31 5.65 -4.28 5.29
CA ASN A 31 5.28 -4.48 3.89
C ASN A 31 6.20 -5.52 3.21
N PHE A 32 5.68 -6.71 2.94
CA PHE A 32 6.42 -7.80 2.28
C PHE A 32 6.63 -7.59 0.76
N GLY A 33 5.95 -6.62 0.15
CA GLY A 33 6.24 -6.18 -1.21
C GLY A 33 7.59 -5.44 -1.35
N ARG A 34 8.31 -5.27 -0.24
CA ARG A 34 9.62 -4.65 -0.14
C ARG A 34 10.53 -5.54 0.68
N ARG A 35 11.84 -5.61 0.32
CA ARG A 35 12.83 -6.44 1.02
C ARG A 35 12.57 -7.96 0.85
N THR A 36 13.49 -8.76 1.40
CA THR A 36 13.34 -10.23 1.41
C THR A 36 12.36 -10.68 2.49
N ILE A 37 11.80 -11.87 2.31
CA ILE A 37 10.91 -12.50 3.31
C ILE A 37 11.62 -12.58 4.66
N GLN A 38 12.88 -13.01 4.69
CA GLN A 38 13.68 -13.20 5.91
C GLN A 38 13.91 -11.87 6.65
N GLU A 39 14.21 -10.79 5.94
CA GLU A 39 14.35 -9.45 6.56
C GLU A 39 13.04 -9.00 7.19
N ASN A 40 11.91 -9.20 6.52
CA ASN A 40 10.60 -8.83 7.04
C ASN A 40 10.19 -9.70 8.24
N LEU A 41 10.47 -11.00 8.23
CA LEU A 41 10.21 -11.89 9.39
C LEU A 41 11.06 -11.48 10.60
N ARG A 42 12.34 -11.13 10.41
CA ARG A 42 13.19 -10.60 11.50
C ARG A 42 12.62 -9.31 12.05
N LEU A 43 12.14 -8.40 11.19
CA LEU A 43 11.54 -7.14 11.61
C LEU A 43 10.26 -7.37 12.45
N ILE A 44 9.42 -8.32 12.05
CA ILE A 44 8.24 -8.74 12.82
C ILE A 44 8.66 -9.23 14.21
N SER A 45 9.71 -10.09 14.28
CA SER A 45 10.25 -10.59 15.56
C SER A 45 10.74 -9.44 16.45
N GLN A 46 11.49 -8.48 15.87
CA GLN A 46 11.97 -7.31 16.60
C GLN A 46 10.83 -6.46 17.16
N ILE A 47 9.77 -6.20 16.38
CA ILE A 47 8.60 -5.45 16.86
C ILE A 47 7.96 -6.20 18.04
N ASN A 48 7.78 -7.51 17.93
CA ASN A 48 7.19 -8.34 18.98
C ASN A 48 8.04 -8.32 20.25
N GLU A 49 9.36 -8.48 20.14
CA GLU A 49 10.31 -8.47 21.25
C GLU A 49 10.34 -7.10 21.96
N ILE A 50 10.52 -6.00 21.22
CA ILE A 50 10.60 -4.64 21.80
C ILE A 50 9.29 -4.25 22.48
N SER A 51 8.15 -4.68 21.94
CA SER A 51 6.83 -4.40 22.52
C SER A 51 6.42 -5.37 23.64
N ASN A 52 7.26 -6.37 23.97
CA ASN A 52 6.92 -7.46 24.89
C ASN A 52 5.61 -8.19 24.50
N GLY A 53 5.40 -8.43 23.21
CA GLY A 53 4.23 -9.10 22.68
C GLY A 53 2.94 -8.28 22.68
N LYS A 54 2.98 -6.98 22.96
CA LYS A 54 1.79 -6.13 23.09
C LYS A 54 1.41 -5.42 21.79
N ALA A 55 2.31 -5.36 20.81
CA ALA A 55 2.06 -4.69 19.53
C ALA A 55 1.07 -5.47 18.67
N LYS A 56 0.16 -4.75 18.00
CA LYS A 56 -0.62 -5.27 16.89
C LYS A 56 0.22 -5.16 15.62
N ILE A 57 0.65 -6.29 15.07
CA ILE A 57 1.49 -6.34 13.88
C ILE A 57 0.65 -6.73 12.68
N PHE A 58 0.61 -5.86 11.67
CA PHE A 58 -0.03 -6.11 10.39
C PHE A 58 1.02 -6.36 9.31
N VAL A 59 0.73 -7.31 8.42
CA VAL A 59 1.60 -7.71 7.33
C VAL A 59 0.91 -7.43 6.00
N ASP A 60 1.54 -6.63 5.13
CA ASP A 60 1.03 -6.50 3.76
C ASP A 60 1.60 -7.61 2.88
N LEU A 61 0.73 -8.38 2.26
CA LEU A 61 1.10 -9.27 1.17
C LEU A 61 1.48 -8.45 -0.08
N PRO A 62 2.47 -8.88 -0.88
CA PRO A 62 2.83 -8.24 -2.15
C PRO A 62 1.66 -8.08 -3.11
N GLY A 63 0.78 -9.07 -3.18
CA GLY A 63 -0.38 -9.11 -4.05
C GLY A 63 -0.04 -9.16 -5.54
N ASN A 64 -1.07 -9.01 -6.37
CA ASN A 64 -0.96 -9.06 -7.82
C ASN A 64 -0.64 -7.67 -8.42
N LYS A 65 0.52 -7.11 -8.08
CA LYS A 65 1.03 -5.84 -8.61
C LYS A 65 2.29 -6.09 -9.43
N ALA A 66 2.29 -5.68 -10.70
CA ALA A 66 3.50 -5.69 -11.50
C ALA A 66 4.52 -4.68 -10.97
N ARG A 67 5.80 -5.01 -11.11
CA ARG A 67 6.91 -4.16 -10.71
C ARG A 67 7.97 -4.13 -11.79
N THR A 68 8.65 -2.99 -11.92
CA THR A 68 9.83 -2.88 -12.80
C THR A 68 10.96 -3.75 -12.27
N GLY A 69 11.87 -4.14 -13.15
CA GLY A 69 13.18 -4.69 -12.80
C GLY A 69 14.08 -3.67 -12.10
N ASN A 70 15.35 -4.02 -11.96
CA ASN A 70 16.36 -3.14 -11.37
C ASN A 70 16.68 -1.96 -12.29
N ILE A 71 16.73 -0.75 -11.70
CA ILE A 71 17.15 0.47 -12.37
C ILE A 71 18.60 0.77 -11.97
N PRO A 72 19.54 0.90 -12.91
CA PRO A 72 20.89 1.37 -12.60
C PRO A 72 20.85 2.72 -11.87
N GLY A 73 21.54 2.82 -10.72
CA GLY A 73 21.46 4.00 -9.87
C GLY A 73 20.21 4.09 -8.98
N ALA A 74 19.38 3.05 -8.96
CA ALA A 74 18.17 2.88 -8.13
C ALA A 74 16.98 3.79 -8.49
N GLU A 75 17.19 4.93 -9.13
CA GLU A 75 16.14 5.84 -9.58
C GLU A 75 16.36 6.32 -11.01
N LEU A 76 15.27 6.64 -11.71
CA LEU A 76 15.29 7.17 -13.08
C LEU A 76 14.19 8.23 -13.23
N TYR A 77 14.53 9.39 -13.76
CA TYR A 77 13.56 10.41 -14.12
C TYR A 77 13.07 10.20 -15.56
N LEU A 78 11.81 9.87 -15.72
CA LEU A 78 11.14 9.78 -17.02
C LEU A 78 10.71 11.18 -17.49
N LYS A 79 11.15 11.58 -18.68
CA LYS A 79 10.84 12.89 -19.28
C LYS A 79 9.57 12.79 -20.11
N LYS A 80 8.78 13.87 -20.15
CA LYS A 80 7.61 13.96 -21.03
C LYS A 80 8.02 13.79 -22.50
N GLY A 81 7.29 12.95 -23.23
CA GLY A 81 7.56 12.61 -24.64
C GLY A 81 8.60 11.50 -24.84
N GLU A 82 9.25 11.03 -23.78
CA GLU A 82 10.22 9.94 -23.86
C GLU A 82 9.50 8.62 -24.17
N ARG A 83 10.12 7.80 -25.03
CA ARG A 83 9.61 6.47 -25.37
C ARG A 83 10.20 5.43 -24.44
N LEU A 84 9.39 4.48 -24.02
CA LEU A 84 9.81 3.32 -23.24
C LEU A 84 9.09 2.06 -23.72
N THR A 85 9.71 0.91 -23.47
CA THR A 85 9.16 -0.39 -23.79
C THR A 85 9.02 -1.21 -22.51
N LEU A 86 7.86 -1.85 -22.31
CA LEU A 86 7.65 -2.86 -21.27
C LEU A 86 7.76 -4.23 -21.94
N SER A 87 8.74 -5.03 -21.50
CA SER A 87 8.87 -6.43 -21.96
C SER A 87 7.89 -7.31 -21.21
N LEU A 88 7.14 -8.13 -21.97
CA LEU A 88 6.19 -9.10 -21.42
C LEU A 88 6.75 -10.53 -21.42
N THR A 89 7.91 -10.76 -22.05
CA THR A 89 8.54 -12.07 -22.19
C THR A 89 9.71 -12.28 -21.22
N GLU A 90 10.27 -11.21 -20.66
CA GLU A 90 11.40 -11.24 -19.73
C GLU A 90 11.02 -10.59 -18.38
N PRO A 91 10.34 -11.33 -17.49
CA PRO A 91 9.71 -10.76 -16.28
C PRO A 91 10.65 -10.06 -15.30
N SER A 92 11.94 -10.34 -15.33
CA SER A 92 12.92 -9.80 -14.36
C SER A 92 14.18 -9.24 -15.01
N ALA A 93 14.12 -8.93 -16.32
CA ALA A 93 15.24 -8.33 -17.02
C ALA A 93 15.65 -7.00 -16.37
N GLU A 94 16.95 -6.76 -16.29
CA GLU A 94 17.47 -5.44 -15.95
C GLU A 94 16.97 -4.41 -16.97
N ILE A 95 16.78 -3.17 -16.50
CA ILE A 95 16.39 -2.10 -17.41
C ILE A 95 17.55 -1.79 -18.35
N ASP A 96 17.31 -1.95 -19.65
CA ASP A 96 18.22 -1.43 -20.66
C ASP A 96 17.95 0.07 -20.86
N LEU A 97 18.82 0.90 -20.29
CA LEU A 97 18.71 2.36 -20.43
C LEU A 97 18.99 2.85 -21.86
N GLY A 98 19.69 2.06 -22.68
CA GLY A 98 19.98 2.42 -24.07
C GLY A 98 18.72 2.35 -24.94
N THR A 99 17.88 1.35 -24.71
CA THR A 99 16.60 1.15 -25.42
C THR A 99 15.37 1.55 -24.59
N MET A 100 15.55 2.01 -23.35
CA MET A 100 14.48 2.28 -22.37
C MET A 100 13.51 1.10 -22.25
N THR A 101 14.04 -0.12 -22.13
CA THR A 101 13.27 -1.35 -22.00
C THR A 101 13.24 -1.83 -20.56
N PHE A 102 12.05 -2.09 -20.05
CA PHE A 102 11.77 -2.47 -18.67
C PHE A 102 11.11 -3.86 -18.65
N GLY A 103 11.72 -4.82 -17.96
CA GLY A 103 11.05 -6.07 -17.61
C GLY A 103 10.01 -5.85 -16.51
N LEU A 104 8.94 -6.66 -16.55
CA LEU A 104 7.86 -6.63 -15.53
C LEU A 104 7.84 -7.95 -14.75
N SER A 105 7.70 -7.86 -13.43
CA SER A 105 7.58 -9.05 -12.57
C SER A 105 6.28 -9.86 -12.81
N ARG A 106 5.25 -9.22 -13.35
CA ARG A 106 3.92 -9.79 -13.60
C ARG A 106 3.39 -9.29 -14.96
N PRO A 107 4.01 -9.72 -16.08
CA PRO A 107 3.62 -9.26 -17.41
C PRO A 107 2.19 -9.63 -17.79
N GLU A 108 1.67 -10.74 -17.26
CA GLU A 108 0.30 -11.22 -17.48
C GLU A 108 -0.79 -10.21 -17.07
N LEU A 109 -0.49 -9.27 -16.17
CA LEU A 109 -1.42 -8.19 -15.77
C LEU A 109 -1.72 -7.22 -16.94
N PHE A 110 -0.94 -7.28 -18.01
CA PHE A 110 -1.06 -6.41 -19.17
C PHE A 110 -1.72 -7.10 -20.38
N GLY A 111 -2.30 -8.29 -20.19
CA GLY A 111 -2.88 -9.07 -21.30
C GLY A 111 -4.05 -8.43 -22.04
N ASN A 112 -4.75 -7.48 -21.42
CA ASN A 112 -5.94 -6.82 -22.00
C ASN A 112 -5.73 -5.34 -22.36
N VAL A 113 -4.50 -4.82 -22.21
CA VAL A 113 -4.22 -3.42 -22.57
C VAL A 113 -4.30 -3.19 -24.08
N LYS A 114 -4.66 -1.96 -24.45
CA LYS A 114 -4.80 -1.55 -25.85
C LYS A 114 -4.02 -0.27 -26.11
N THR A 115 -3.72 -0.04 -27.37
CA THR A 115 -3.22 1.28 -27.81
C THR A 115 -4.18 2.38 -27.36
N GLY A 116 -3.64 3.46 -26.78
CA GLY A 116 -4.39 4.55 -26.18
C GLY A 116 -4.59 4.42 -24.67
N SER A 117 -4.48 3.20 -24.10
CA SER A 117 -4.51 2.99 -22.65
C SER A 117 -3.31 3.64 -21.97
N SER A 118 -3.44 3.89 -20.66
CA SER A 118 -2.38 4.48 -19.84
C SER A 118 -1.72 3.43 -18.93
N VAL A 119 -0.44 3.63 -18.65
CA VAL A 119 0.32 2.90 -17.65
C VAL A 119 0.80 3.86 -16.58
N SER A 120 0.51 3.54 -15.34
CA SER A 120 0.93 4.31 -14.16
C SER A 120 2.14 3.65 -13.52
N PHE A 121 3.14 4.45 -13.16
CA PHE A 121 4.33 4.02 -12.44
C PHE A 121 4.38 4.71 -11.08
N ARG A 122 4.82 3.96 -10.04
CA ARG A 122 5.05 4.45 -8.67
C ARG A 122 3.84 5.25 -8.16
N ASP A 123 2.65 4.64 -8.19
CA ASP A 123 1.41 5.19 -7.66
C ASP A 123 1.06 6.58 -8.27
N GLY A 124 1.22 6.70 -9.59
CA GLY A 124 0.92 7.92 -10.36
C GLY A 124 2.05 8.94 -10.44
N ALA A 125 3.24 8.64 -9.89
CA ALA A 125 4.40 9.55 -9.98
C ALA A 125 4.82 9.82 -11.43
N ALA A 126 4.72 8.81 -12.31
CA ALA A 126 4.86 8.98 -13.75
C ALA A 126 3.73 8.22 -14.48
N ILE A 127 3.29 8.74 -15.64
CA ILE A 127 2.28 8.10 -16.49
C ILE A 127 2.78 8.08 -17.93
N ALA A 128 2.58 6.94 -18.60
CA ALA A 128 2.85 6.80 -20.03
C ALA A 128 1.63 6.27 -20.77
N GLN A 129 1.42 6.71 -22.00
CA GLN A 129 0.36 6.24 -22.87
C GLN A 129 0.88 5.16 -23.80
N ILE A 130 0.14 4.07 -23.94
CA ILE A 130 0.46 2.94 -24.82
C ILE A 130 0.27 3.37 -26.28
N THR A 131 1.32 3.27 -27.07
CA THR A 131 1.30 3.54 -28.52
C THR A 131 1.25 2.27 -29.34
N GLU A 132 1.74 1.16 -28.79
CA GLU A 132 1.72 -0.16 -29.43
C GLU A 132 1.62 -1.24 -28.33
N ALA A 133 0.79 -2.26 -28.55
CA ALA A 133 0.69 -3.43 -27.68
C ALA A 133 0.74 -4.70 -28.51
N THR A 134 1.69 -5.58 -28.22
CA THR A 134 1.84 -6.93 -28.77
C THR A 134 1.91 -7.94 -27.63
N PRO A 135 1.81 -9.25 -27.92
CA PRO A 135 1.98 -10.28 -26.88
C PRO A 135 3.35 -10.26 -26.18
N GLU A 136 4.38 -9.73 -26.86
CA GLU A 136 5.77 -9.75 -26.38
C GLU A 136 6.17 -8.47 -25.68
N LYS A 137 5.56 -7.33 -26.08
CA LYS A 137 5.97 -5.99 -25.57
C LYS A 137 4.87 -4.95 -25.69
N ILE A 138 4.99 -3.93 -24.87
CA ILE A 138 4.17 -2.73 -24.92
C ILE A 138 5.09 -1.52 -25.09
N THR A 139 4.85 -0.72 -26.12
CA THR A 139 5.58 0.55 -26.32
C THR A 139 4.72 1.69 -25.81
N CYS A 140 5.33 2.60 -25.05
CA CYS A 140 4.66 3.73 -24.41
C CYS A 140 5.38 5.04 -24.68
N VAL A 141 4.66 6.15 -24.56
CA VAL A 141 5.20 7.52 -24.53
C VAL A 141 4.80 8.18 -23.21
N VAL A 142 5.77 8.73 -22.49
CA VAL A 142 5.55 9.41 -21.21
C VAL A 142 4.72 10.66 -21.40
N THR A 143 3.55 10.71 -20.75
CA THR A 143 2.62 11.86 -20.76
C THR A 143 2.76 12.71 -19.51
N ARG A 144 2.97 12.09 -18.33
CA ARG A 144 3.30 12.76 -17.08
C ARG A 144 4.73 12.36 -16.68
N PRO A 145 5.66 13.33 -16.62
CA PRO A 145 7.03 13.06 -16.19
C PRO A 145 7.10 12.79 -14.69
N GLY A 146 8.11 12.02 -14.26
CA GLY A 146 8.33 11.76 -12.82
C GLY A 146 9.46 10.79 -12.55
N VAL A 147 9.79 10.63 -11.27
CA VAL A 147 10.84 9.70 -10.81
C VAL A 147 10.24 8.33 -10.55
N ILE A 148 10.81 7.31 -11.17
CA ILE A 148 10.57 5.90 -10.87
C ILE A 148 11.78 5.29 -10.17
N CYS A 149 11.60 4.17 -9.47
CA CYS A 149 12.69 3.51 -8.73
C CYS A 149 12.70 2.00 -9.04
N THR A 150 13.81 1.36 -8.72
CA THR A 150 13.92 -0.11 -8.75
C THR A 150 12.72 -0.76 -8.07
N SER A 151 12.17 -1.78 -8.71
CA SER A 151 11.00 -2.54 -8.24
C SER A 151 9.78 -1.66 -7.93
N CYS A 152 9.61 -0.52 -8.63
CA CYS A 152 8.41 0.29 -8.45
C CYS A 152 7.18 -0.38 -9.05
N GLY A 153 6.01 -0.11 -8.46
CA GLY A 153 4.73 -0.59 -8.98
C GLY A 153 4.45 -0.05 -10.38
N VAL A 154 3.94 -0.92 -11.24
CA VAL A 154 3.47 -0.59 -12.60
C VAL A 154 2.06 -1.12 -12.75
N VAL A 155 1.11 -0.25 -13.08
CA VAL A 155 -0.32 -0.59 -13.15
C VAL A 155 -0.89 -0.13 -14.48
N PRO A 156 -1.52 -1.02 -15.27
CA PRO A 156 -2.32 -0.60 -16.41
C PRO A 156 -3.60 0.08 -15.89
N VAL A 157 -3.84 1.33 -16.31
CA VAL A 157 -5.02 2.09 -15.85
C VAL A 157 -6.30 1.53 -16.48
N GLU A 158 -6.25 1.22 -17.77
CA GLU A 158 -7.30 0.52 -18.49
C GLU A 158 -6.80 -0.87 -18.94
N GLY A 159 -7.72 -1.84 -19.01
CA GLY A 159 -7.38 -3.21 -19.38
C GLY A 159 -6.69 -4.02 -18.27
N TYR A 160 -6.77 -3.54 -17.02
CA TYR A 160 -6.35 -4.29 -15.84
C TYR A 160 -7.11 -5.63 -15.76
N VAL A 161 -6.39 -6.71 -15.50
CA VAL A 161 -6.94 -8.07 -15.42
C VAL A 161 -7.26 -8.43 -13.97
N GLU A 162 -8.49 -8.87 -13.71
CA GLU A 162 -8.88 -9.44 -12.42
C GLU A 162 -8.14 -10.75 -12.17
N TYR A 163 -7.44 -10.82 -11.04
CA TYR A 163 -6.83 -12.05 -10.56
C TYR A 163 -7.71 -12.70 -9.50
N LYS A 164 -7.97 -14.01 -9.69
CA LYS A 164 -8.77 -14.83 -8.78
C LYS A 164 -7.91 -15.79 -7.95
N THR A 165 -6.59 -15.71 -8.08
CA THR A 165 -5.64 -16.57 -7.37
C THR A 165 -4.57 -15.74 -6.69
N LEU A 166 -4.13 -16.19 -5.52
CA LEU A 166 -2.96 -15.64 -4.86
C LEU A 166 -1.70 -15.89 -5.69
N SER A 167 -0.73 -15.00 -5.57
CA SER A 167 0.60 -15.25 -6.12
C SER A 167 1.34 -16.30 -5.30
N ASP A 168 2.27 -17.03 -5.93
CA ASP A 168 3.09 -18.04 -5.23
C ASP A 168 3.83 -17.44 -4.04
N ILE A 169 4.31 -16.20 -4.17
CA ILE A 169 5.01 -15.50 -3.09
C ILE A 169 4.07 -15.21 -1.92
N ASP A 170 2.79 -14.85 -2.17
CA ASP A 170 1.82 -14.65 -1.10
C ASP A 170 1.54 -15.95 -0.35
N VAL A 171 1.44 -17.08 -1.07
CA VAL A 171 1.26 -18.41 -0.46
C VAL A 171 2.46 -18.79 0.41
N ILE A 172 3.69 -18.55 -0.06
CA ILE A 172 4.92 -18.80 0.72
C ILE A 172 4.91 -17.94 1.99
N ILE A 173 4.61 -16.64 1.89
CA ILE A 173 4.58 -15.74 3.02
C ILE A 173 3.53 -16.19 4.04
N LEU A 174 2.32 -16.54 3.62
CA LEU A 174 1.25 -17.01 4.49
C LEU A 174 1.66 -18.25 5.30
N GLY A 175 2.42 -19.17 4.68
CA GLY A 175 2.97 -20.35 5.35
C GLY A 175 4.02 -20.04 6.41
N MET A 176 4.63 -18.83 6.38
CA MET A 176 5.72 -18.42 7.28
C MET A 176 5.30 -17.39 8.34
N ILE A 177 4.07 -16.85 8.27
CA ILE A 177 3.58 -15.84 9.22
C ILE A 177 3.54 -16.42 10.64
N PRO A 178 4.15 -15.74 11.63
CA PRO A 178 4.08 -16.16 13.04
C PRO A 178 2.67 -15.97 13.63
N GLU A 179 2.32 -16.80 14.61
CA GLU A 179 1.00 -16.77 15.28
C GLU A 179 0.67 -15.46 15.99
N TYR A 180 1.68 -14.71 16.42
CA TYR A 180 1.48 -13.42 17.11
C TYR A 180 1.22 -12.24 16.15
N VAL A 181 1.15 -12.47 14.84
CA VAL A 181 0.70 -11.45 13.86
C VAL A 181 -0.80 -11.20 14.08
N PHE A 182 -1.16 -9.92 14.16
CA PHE A 182 -2.53 -9.51 14.43
C PHE A 182 -3.40 -9.49 13.17
N GLY A 183 -2.82 -9.13 12.02
CA GLY A 183 -3.58 -9.04 10.77
C GLY A 183 -2.74 -9.16 9.51
N ILE A 184 -3.39 -9.57 8.44
CA ILE A 184 -2.83 -9.68 7.09
C ILE A 184 -3.60 -8.75 6.17
N ASN A 185 -2.91 -7.78 5.59
CA ASN A 185 -3.44 -6.86 4.60
C ASN A 185 -3.23 -7.45 3.19
N VAL A 186 -4.31 -7.76 2.51
CA VAL A 186 -4.29 -8.38 1.18
C VAL A 186 -4.26 -7.30 0.12
N SER A 187 -3.12 -7.08 -0.52
CA SER A 187 -2.97 -6.09 -1.59
C SER A 187 -3.70 -6.54 -2.86
N PHE A 188 -4.33 -5.59 -3.55
CA PHE A 188 -5.14 -5.85 -4.75
C PHE A 188 -6.18 -6.96 -4.51
N ALA A 189 -6.95 -6.83 -3.45
CA ALA A 189 -8.04 -7.74 -3.12
C ALA A 189 -9.23 -7.53 -4.06
N ASP A 190 -9.09 -7.97 -5.31
CA ASP A 190 -10.07 -7.70 -6.38
C ASP A 190 -11.36 -8.52 -6.27
N SER A 191 -11.38 -9.56 -5.44
CA SER A 191 -12.56 -10.39 -5.24
C SER A 191 -12.62 -11.08 -3.89
N ALA A 192 -13.81 -11.45 -3.46
CA ALA A 192 -14.05 -12.28 -2.27
C ALA A 192 -13.32 -13.63 -2.33
N ILE A 193 -13.05 -14.14 -3.54
CA ILE A 193 -12.35 -15.41 -3.73
C ILE A 193 -10.94 -15.33 -3.18
N ILE A 194 -10.20 -14.26 -3.48
CA ILE A 194 -8.82 -14.04 -2.95
C ILE A 194 -8.84 -14.01 -1.43
N ILE A 195 -9.78 -13.30 -0.82
CA ILE A 195 -9.91 -13.22 0.65
C ILE A 195 -10.16 -14.60 1.26
N ARG A 196 -11.07 -15.38 0.68
CA ARG A 196 -11.34 -16.76 1.15
C ARG A 196 -10.13 -17.68 0.98
N GLN A 197 -9.34 -17.53 -0.09
CA GLN A 197 -8.09 -18.27 -0.27
C GLN A 197 -7.08 -17.91 0.82
N VAL A 198 -6.89 -16.61 1.15
CA VAL A 198 -6.01 -16.20 2.25
C VAL A 198 -6.47 -16.86 3.56
N LYS A 199 -7.77 -16.78 3.88
CA LYS A 199 -8.34 -17.42 5.10
C LYS A 199 -8.12 -18.94 5.12
N SER A 200 -8.22 -19.62 3.98
CA SER A 200 -8.02 -21.07 3.90
C SER A 200 -6.56 -21.52 4.04
N ILE A 201 -5.61 -20.66 3.66
CA ILE A 201 -4.17 -20.93 3.74
C ILE A 201 -3.58 -20.46 5.07
N CYS A 202 -4.13 -19.38 5.64
CA CYS A 202 -3.70 -18.86 6.93
C CYS A 202 -3.87 -19.91 8.02
N ARG A 203 -2.78 -20.18 8.75
CA ARG A 203 -2.73 -21.26 9.73
C ARG A 203 -3.42 -20.94 11.06
N PHE A 204 -3.81 -19.68 11.25
CA PHE A 204 -4.28 -19.17 12.54
C PHE A 204 -5.58 -18.39 12.35
N ASP A 205 -6.66 -18.90 12.88
CA ASP A 205 -8.03 -18.36 12.73
C ASP A 205 -8.23 -16.98 13.40
N HIS A 206 -7.38 -16.63 14.37
CA HIS A 206 -7.47 -15.35 15.09
C HIS A 206 -6.83 -14.18 14.31
N ILE A 207 -6.09 -14.45 13.23
CA ILE A 207 -5.48 -13.41 12.39
C ILE A 207 -6.54 -12.74 11.53
N ASN A 208 -6.67 -11.43 11.65
CA ASN A 208 -7.62 -10.65 10.87
C ASN A 208 -7.18 -10.52 9.41
N ILE A 209 -8.04 -10.83 8.46
CA ILE A 209 -7.77 -10.67 7.03
C ILE A 209 -8.41 -9.38 6.53
N ILE A 210 -7.56 -8.41 6.20
CA ILE A 210 -7.95 -7.05 5.81
C ILE A 210 -7.80 -6.89 4.30
N ALA A 211 -8.87 -6.55 3.61
CA ALA A 211 -8.84 -6.35 2.17
C ALA A 211 -8.42 -4.91 1.81
N LYS A 212 -7.45 -4.75 0.91
CA LYS A 212 -7.04 -3.44 0.40
C LYS A 212 -7.78 -3.14 -0.90
N ILE A 213 -8.55 -2.06 -0.88
CA ILE A 213 -9.30 -1.55 -2.03
C ILE A 213 -8.38 -0.60 -2.79
N GLU A 214 -7.79 -1.10 -3.87
CA GLU A 214 -6.70 -0.47 -4.61
C GLU A 214 -6.95 -0.37 -6.13
N SER A 215 -8.01 -1.01 -6.63
CA SER A 215 -8.32 -1.10 -8.05
C SER A 215 -9.79 -0.81 -8.34
N LYS A 216 -10.11 -0.54 -9.60
CA LYS A 216 -11.49 -0.40 -10.06
C LYS A 216 -12.29 -1.69 -9.84
N ILE A 217 -11.68 -2.84 -10.09
CA ILE A 217 -12.34 -4.16 -9.89
C ILE A 217 -12.67 -4.38 -8.42
N ALA A 218 -11.77 -4.00 -7.49
CA ALA A 218 -12.05 -4.08 -6.06
C ALA A 218 -13.24 -3.19 -5.65
N VAL A 219 -13.37 -2.00 -6.24
CA VAL A 219 -14.52 -1.10 -6.01
C VAL A 219 -15.82 -1.69 -6.55
N ASP A 220 -15.80 -2.29 -7.74
CA ASP A 220 -16.96 -2.93 -8.35
C ASP A 220 -17.42 -4.16 -7.54
N ASN A 221 -16.48 -4.90 -6.93
CA ASN A 221 -16.71 -6.09 -6.11
C ASN A 221 -16.79 -5.81 -4.59
N LEU A 222 -16.86 -4.54 -4.18
CA LEU A 222 -16.69 -4.09 -2.79
C LEU A 222 -17.59 -4.83 -1.79
N ILE A 223 -18.85 -5.08 -2.13
CA ILE A 223 -19.81 -5.77 -1.24
C ILE A 223 -19.32 -7.16 -0.89
N GLY A 224 -19.00 -7.99 -1.90
CA GLY A 224 -18.53 -9.35 -1.67
C GLY A 224 -17.17 -9.42 -0.96
N ILE A 225 -16.28 -8.45 -1.24
CA ILE A 225 -15.00 -8.32 -0.55
C ILE A 225 -15.23 -7.97 0.93
N ASN A 226 -16.13 -7.03 1.22
CA ASN A 226 -16.48 -6.64 2.58
C ASN A 226 -17.04 -7.82 3.39
N GLU A 227 -17.94 -8.61 2.81
CA GLU A 227 -18.51 -9.79 3.48
C GLU A 227 -17.48 -10.88 3.77
N ALA A 228 -16.46 -11.01 2.93
CA ALA A 228 -15.42 -12.02 3.08
C ALA A 228 -14.28 -11.63 4.03
N SER A 229 -14.05 -10.33 4.24
CA SER A 229 -12.92 -9.79 5.00
C SER A 229 -13.28 -9.39 6.42
N ASP A 230 -12.27 -9.32 7.29
CA ASP A 230 -12.41 -8.88 8.68
C ASP A 230 -12.23 -7.36 8.84
N GLY A 231 -11.75 -6.68 7.80
CA GLY A 231 -11.56 -5.22 7.72
C GLY A 231 -11.27 -4.76 6.31
N LEU A 232 -11.28 -3.44 6.11
CA LEU A 232 -10.99 -2.82 4.82
C LEU A 232 -9.92 -1.73 4.93
N ILE A 233 -9.04 -1.64 3.94
CA ILE A 233 -8.13 -0.53 3.74
C ILE A 233 -8.52 0.21 2.47
N LEU A 234 -8.79 1.50 2.57
CA LEU A 234 -8.88 2.40 1.42
C LEU A 234 -7.49 2.90 1.07
N ALA A 235 -6.90 2.41 -0.01
CA ALA A 235 -5.58 2.81 -0.48
C ALA A 235 -5.70 3.95 -1.51
N ARG A 236 -5.83 5.19 -1.04
CA ARG A 236 -6.10 6.37 -1.87
C ARG A 236 -5.04 6.60 -2.95
N GLY A 237 -3.78 6.25 -2.69
CA GLY A 237 -2.70 6.40 -3.66
C GLY A 237 -2.89 5.53 -4.90
N ASP A 238 -3.14 4.24 -4.72
CA ASP A 238 -3.37 3.31 -5.83
C ASP A 238 -4.70 3.60 -6.54
N LEU A 239 -5.77 3.92 -5.80
CA LEU A 239 -7.07 4.31 -6.37
C LEU A 239 -7.00 5.57 -7.22
N GLY A 240 -6.11 6.53 -6.89
CA GLY A 240 -5.87 7.74 -7.67
C GLY A 240 -5.34 7.49 -9.08
N ASN A 241 -4.94 6.25 -9.43
CA ASN A 241 -4.65 5.86 -10.81
C ASN A 241 -5.93 5.68 -11.65
N PHE A 242 -7.07 5.40 -11.01
CA PHE A 242 -8.32 5.01 -11.65
C PHE A 242 -9.44 6.05 -11.47
N TYR A 243 -9.37 6.86 -10.42
CA TYR A 243 -10.43 7.76 -9.97
C TYR A 243 -9.89 9.14 -9.64
N ASP A 244 -10.70 10.17 -9.87
CA ASP A 244 -10.46 11.50 -9.35
C ASP A 244 -10.69 11.57 -7.82
N GLU A 245 -10.29 12.67 -7.21
CA GLU A 245 -10.35 12.86 -5.76
C GLU A 245 -11.79 12.75 -5.21
N GLN A 246 -12.77 13.33 -5.92
CA GLN A 246 -14.18 13.28 -5.49
C GLN A 246 -14.73 11.85 -5.55
N SER A 247 -14.37 11.09 -6.55
CA SER A 247 -14.74 9.67 -6.66
C SER A 247 -14.13 8.83 -5.54
N VAL A 248 -12.88 9.09 -5.15
CA VAL A 248 -12.23 8.43 -4.01
C VAL A 248 -12.95 8.76 -2.70
N ILE A 249 -13.40 10.00 -2.50
CA ILE A 249 -14.22 10.40 -1.34
C ILE A 249 -15.56 9.63 -1.32
N ASN A 250 -16.24 9.51 -2.46
CA ASN A 250 -17.48 8.76 -2.55
C ASN A 250 -17.29 7.27 -2.24
N ILE A 251 -16.16 6.67 -2.67
CA ILE A 251 -15.80 5.30 -2.32
C ILE A 251 -15.55 5.18 -0.81
N ALA A 252 -14.90 6.17 -0.19
CA ALA A 252 -14.69 6.22 1.25
C ALA A 252 -16.01 6.17 2.03
N HIS A 253 -16.98 7.00 1.65
CA HIS A 253 -18.33 6.97 2.24
C HIS A 253 -18.99 5.59 2.10
N LYS A 254 -18.95 5.00 0.90
CA LYS A 254 -19.50 3.68 0.66
C LYS A 254 -18.86 2.59 1.54
N ILE A 255 -17.54 2.63 1.73
CA ILE A 255 -16.82 1.70 2.61
C ILE A 255 -17.33 1.81 4.06
N VAL A 256 -17.48 3.03 4.55
CA VAL A 256 -17.95 3.27 5.93
C VAL A 256 -19.41 2.84 6.11
N GLU A 257 -20.27 3.13 5.15
CA GLU A 257 -21.67 2.69 5.18
C GLU A 257 -21.84 1.17 5.19
N LEU A 258 -21.01 0.46 4.42
CA LEU A 258 -21.01 -1.01 4.36
C LEU A 258 -20.47 -1.66 5.63
N ARG A 259 -19.67 -0.94 6.42
CA ARG A 259 -18.99 -1.49 7.59
C ARG A 259 -19.23 -0.62 8.83
N PRO A 260 -20.36 -0.82 9.52
CA PRO A 260 -20.61 -0.11 10.76
C PRO A 260 -19.52 -0.42 11.79
N PHE A 261 -19.26 0.52 12.70
CA PHE A 261 -18.12 0.58 13.63
C PHE A 261 -17.76 -0.73 14.36
N GLN A 262 -18.71 -1.64 14.54
CA GLN A 262 -18.50 -2.93 15.20
C GLN A 262 -18.06 -4.07 14.26
N ALA A 263 -18.00 -3.84 12.96
CA ALA A 263 -17.74 -4.88 11.97
C ALA A 263 -16.26 -5.04 11.59
N GLY A 264 -15.32 -4.54 12.42
CA GLY A 264 -13.86 -4.61 12.21
C GLY A 264 -13.25 -3.31 11.64
N PRO A 265 -11.91 -3.26 11.46
CA PRO A 265 -11.23 -2.01 11.18
C PRO A 265 -11.52 -1.47 9.77
N ILE A 266 -11.70 -0.14 9.71
CA ILE A 266 -11.64 0.65 8.49
C ILE A 266 -10.37 1.48 8.57
N ILE A 267 -9.46 1.27 7.64
CA ILE A 267 -8.13 1.87 7.62
C ILE A 267 -8.02 2.75 6.38
N PHE A 268 -7.64 4.00 6.55
CA PHE A 268 -7.29 4.85 5.42
C PHE A 268 -5.78 4.97 5.28
N ALA A 269 -5.30 4.82 4.05
CA ALA A 269 -3.88 4.85 3.73
C ALA A 269 -3.56 5.93 2.70
N THR A 270 -2.30 6.39 2.73
CA THR A 270 -1.65 7.30 1.79
C THR A 270 -2.02 8.78 1.96
N ASN A 271 -1.03 9.64 1.80
CA ASN A 271 -1.12 11.10 1.86
C ASN A 271 -1.60 11.66 3.22
N TYR A 272 -1.07 11.10 4.30
CA TYR A 272 -1.17 11.64 5.66
C TYR A 272 0.22 11.92 6.22
N PHE A 273 0.39 13.00 6.95
CA PHE A 273 1.68 13.44 7.53
C PHE A 273 2.78 13.71 6.49
N THR A 274 2.41 14.20 5.32
CA THR A 274 3.36 14.47 4.22
C THR A 274 4.26 15.67 4.51
N GLU A 275 3.76 16.70 5.19
CA GLU A 275 4.55 17.85 5.62
C GLU A 275 5.56 17.48 6.73
N PRO A 276 5.17 16.76 7.81
CA PRO A 276 6.12 16.23 8.79
C PRO A 276 7.20 15.34 8.16
N ALA A 277 6.88 14.58 7.12
CA ALA A 277 7.84 13.76 6.39
C ALA A 277 8.89 14.58 5.62
N LYS A 278 8.64 15.86 5.38
CA LYS A 278 9.59 16.85 4.82
C LYS A 278 10.33 17.64 5.89
N GLY A 279 10.09 17.36 7.18
CA GLY A 279 10.65 18.10 8.31
C GLY A 279 9.88 19.36 8.69
N LEU A 280 8.66 19.53 8.18
CA LEU A 280 7.78 20.65 8.44
C LEU A 280 6.76 20.33 9.55
N ALA A 281 6.05 21.32 10.03
CA ALA A 281 4.92 21.11 10.95
C ALA A 281 3.72 20.51 10.19
N LEU A 282 2.87 19.77 10.91
CA LEU A 282 1.60 19.28 10.36
C LEU A 282 0.70 20.46 10.00
N SER A 283 0.38 20.61 8.72
CA SER A 283 -0.40 21.72 8.22
C SER A 283 -1.87 21.65 8.67
N THR A 284 -2.54 22.80 8.74
CA THR A 284 -3.98 22.88 9.07
C THR A 284 -4.83 22.04 8.09
N SER A 285 -4.45 22.00 6.82
CA SER A 285 -5.13 21.22 5.80
C SER A 285 -4.99 19.71 6.06
N GLU A 286 -3.79 19.22 6.41
CA GLU A 286 -3.60 17.82 6.76
C GLU A 286 -4.34 17.45 8.05
N GLN A 287 -4.33 18.35 9.07
CA GLN A 287 -5.10 18.14 10.28
C GLN A 287 -6.60 17.99 9.99
N ALA A 288 -7.17 18.87 9.16
CA ALA A 288 -8.56 18.79 8.75
C ALA A 288 -8.87 17.47 8.02
N THR A 289 -8.01 17.04 7.10
CA THR A 289 -8.16 15.76 6.39
C THR A 289 -8.16 14.55 7.33
N ILE A 290 -7.27 14.55 8.34
CA ILE A 290 -7.21 13.49 9.35
C ILE A 290 -8.48 13.50 10.20
N GLN A 291 -8.93 14.68 10.67
CA GLN A 291 -10.16 14.83 11.45
C GLN A 291 -11.39 14.37 10.69
N GLU A 292 -11.48 14.72 9.40
CA GLU A 292 -12.58 14.31 8.52
C GLU A 292 -12.64 12.78 8.38
N ALA A 293 -11.50 12.11 8.17
CA ALA A 293 -11.46 10.66 8.10
C ALA A 293 -12.03 10.01 9.39
N PHE A 294 -11.64 10.49 10.56
CA PHE A 294 -12.16 9.95 11.82
C PHE A 294 -13.63 10.30 12.07
N LYS A 295 -14.08 11.51 11.70
CA LYS A 295 -15.51 11.89 11.76
C LYS A 295 -16.36 11.02 10.83
N LEU A 296 -15.85 10.62 9.69
CA LEU A 296 -16.50 9.71 8.75
C LEU A 296 -16.69 8.31 9.33
N GLY A 297 -15.93 7.90 10.36
CA GLY A 297 -16.02 6.58 11.01
C GLY A 297 -14.81 5.68 10.77
N VAL A 298 -13.74 6.22 10.17
CA VAL A 298 -12.45 5.53 10.08
C VAL A 298 -11.86 5.38 11.47
N ASN A 299 -11.38 4.20 11.80
CA ASN A 299 -10.81 3.95 13.13
C ASN A 299 -9.27 3.93 13.13
N THR A 300 -8.64 3.76 11.97
CA THR A 300 -7.19 3.69 11.84
C THR A 300 -6.68 4.45 10.61
N ILE A 301 -5.62 5.23 10.78
CA ILE A 301 -4.86 5.83 9.68
C ILE A 301 -3.50 5.13 9.56
N LEU A 302 -3.20 4.66 8.37
CA LEU A 302 -1.91 4.06 8.05
C LEU A 302 -0.90 5.16 7.71
N VAL A 303 0.13 5.26 8.53
CA VAL A 303 1.23 6.22 8.41
C VAL A 303 2.39 5.53 7.68
N ASN A 304 2.52 5.81 6.38
CA ASN A 304 3.56 5.22 5.53
C ASN A 304 4.85 6.03 5.53
N GLU A 305 4.77 7.30 5.84
CA GLU A 305 5.83 8.31 5.78
C GLU A 305 6.97 8.01 6.75
N THR A 306 6.71 7.32 7.87
CA THR A 306 7.74 6.85 8.80
C THR A 306 8.76 5.91 8.15
N SER A 307 8.37 5.15 7.15
CA SER A 307 9.25 4.22 6.44
C SER A 307 10.02 4.86 5.27
N SER A 308 9.57 6.00 4.76
CA SER A 308 10.09 6.63 3.54
C SER A 308 10.90 7.90 3.81
N SER A 309 10.75 8.51 4.99
CA SER A 309 11.36 9.80 5.32
C SER A 309 12.52 9.68 6.32
N GLN A 310 13.56 10.48 6.13
CA GLN A 310 14.61 10.73 7.13
C GLN A 310 14.07 11.51 8.36
N HIS A 311 12.91 12.15 8.22
CA HIS A 311 12.22 12.91 9.27
C HIS A 311 11.16 12.07 10.00
N TRP A 312 11.31 10.75 10.07
CA TRP A 312 10.34 9.85 10.68
C TRP A 312 10.00 10.21 12.15
N ARG A 313 10.96 10.82 12.90
CA ARG A 313 10.69 11.30 14.27
C ARG A 313 9.64 12.41 14.30
N GLN A 314 9.72 13.38 13.37
CA GLN A 314 8.72 14.44 13.23
C GLN A 314 7.35 13.88 12.88
N VAL A 315 7.31 12.85 12.03
CA VAL A 315 6.05 12.16 11.68
C VAL A 315 5.42 11.51 12.91
N LEU A 316 6.20 10.78 13.72
CA LEU A 316 5.70 10.17 14.96
C LEU A 316 5.20 11.21 15.96
N ILE A 317 5.97 12.28 16.19
CA ILE A 317 5.59 13.36 17.10
C ILE A 317 4.31 14.05 16.63
N ALA A 318 4.18 14.33 15.32
CA ALA A 318 2.98 14.95 14.76
C ALA A 318 1.75 14.05 14.94
N ALA A 319 1.87 12.74 14.71
CA ALA A 319 0.80 11.79 14.92
C ALA A 319 0.40 11.66 16.40
N SER A 320 1.38 11.62 17.32
CA SER A 320 1.13 11.59 18.76
C SER A 320 0.42 12.83 19.25
N ASN A 321 0.91 14.02 18.89
CA ASN A 321 0.29 15.28 19.28
C ASN A 321 -1.14 15.40 18.72
N PHE A 322 -1.37 14.95 17.50
CA PHE A 322 -2.72 14.92 16.92
C PHE A 322 -3.66 14.02 17.73
N LYS A 323 -3.19 12.84 18.15
CA LYS A 323 -3.96 11.90 18.98
C LYS A 323 -4.34 12.52 20.33
N LEU A 324 -3.38 13.15 21.04
CA LEU A 324 -3.59 13.79 22.34
C LEU A 324 -4.60 14.96 22.25
N ASN A 325 -4.41 15.89 21.31
CA ASN A 325 -5.30 17.03 21.10
C ASN A 325 -6.74 16.61 20.78
N SER A 326 -6.90 15.46 20.12
CA SER A 326 -8.22 14.92 19.76
C SER A 326 -8.94 14.32 20.98
N LEU A 327 -8.22 13.76 21.94
CA LEU A 327 -8.78 13.23 23.20
C LEU A 327 -9.26 14.37 24.09
N GLU A 328 -8.45 15.42 24.25
CA GLU A 328 -8.81 16.62 25.01
C GLU A 328 -10.06 17.31 24.45
N SER A 329 -10.18 17.42 23.12
CA SER A 329 -11.34 18.05 22.48
C SER A 329 -12.63 17.21 22.56
N SER A 330 -12.53 15.92 22.82
CA SER A 330 -13.68 15.00 22.97
C SER A 330 -14.19 14.88 24.42
N GLY A 331 -13.55 15.53 25.39
CA GLY A 331 -13.96 15.52 26.81
C GLY A 331 -13.80 14.15 27.50
N LEU A 332 -13.08 13.23 26.91
CA LEU A 332 -12.67 11.97 27.52
C LEU A 332 -11.38 12.21 28.31
N GLU A 333 -11.52 12.47 29.63
CA GLU A 333 -10.39 12.41 30.56
C GLU A 333 -9.80 10.99 30.57
N CYS A 334 -8.48 10.91 30.60
CA CYS A 334 -7.67 9.67 30.67
C CYS A 334 -7.89 8.92 31.99
#